data_4e1b633626cbe9153fed42a211758828
#
_entry.id   4e1b633626cbe9153fed42a211758828
#
_cell.length_a   1.000
_cell.length_b   1.000
_cell.length_c   1.000
_cell.angle_alpha   90.00
_cell.angle_beta   90.00
_cell.angle_gamma   90.00
#
_symmetry.space_group_name_H-M   'P 1'
#
loop_
_entity.id
_entity.type
_entity.pdbx_description
1 polymer ?
#
loop_
_entity_poly.entity_id
_entity_poly.type
_entity_poly.pdbx_seq_one_letter_code
_entity_poly.pdbx_strand_id
1 'polypeptide(L)'
;GYGFLSENQTFAQAVIDAGVKWLGPSPEGIGLMGDKLSAKRLMDEAGVPTLPGIEITDDTDIVAAAAKIGYPVLVKASAGGGGRGMRVVENEDELMAAVEGAKREAGTSFGDDTVFLEKWLATSRHIEIQILGDSHGNLVHCYERECSIQRRHQKIIEEAPSPAVDDALRSRMGDAAIAAARKLGYASAGTVEFLLGDNENFYFL
;
A
#
# COMPACT_ATOMS: atom_id res chain seq x y z
N GLY A 1 -0.75 5.74 17.79
CA GLY A 1 -1.93 5.07 18.35
C GLY A 1 -2.78 4.42 17.28
N TYR A 2 -3.93 3.95 17.64
CA TYR A 2 -4.92 3.36 16.75
C TYR A 2 -6.27 4.08 16.94
N GLY A 3 -7.18 3.92 16.01
CA GLY A 3 -8.51 4.51 16.06
C GLY A 3 -8.77 5.45 14.88
N PHE A 4 -9.91 6.13 14.90
CA PHE A 4 -10.42 6.89 13.76
C PHE A 4 -9.50 8.01 13.24
N LEU A 5 -8.65 8.57 14.09
CA LEU A 5 -7.74 9.68 13.74
C LEU A 5 -6.26 9.25 13.66
N SER A 6 -5.97 7.95 13.70
CA SER A 6 -4.58 7.44 13.65
C SER A 6 -3.86 7.76 12.35
N GLU A 7 -4.61 7.90 11.25
CA GLU A 7 -4.11 8.21 9.91
C GLU A 7 -4.45 9.65 9.47
N ASN A 8 -4.79 10.50 10.43
CA ASN A 8 -5.14 11.89 10.14
C ASN A 8 -3.94 12.81 10.40
N GLN A 9 -3.33 13.31 9.34
CA GLN A 9 -2.16 14.20 9.39
C GLN A 9 -2.41 15.45 10.23
N THR A 10 -3.55 16.11 10.02
CA THR A 10 -3.89 17.36 10.72
C THR A 10 -4.07 17.13 12.21
N PHE A 11 -4.70 16.02 12.59
CA PHE A 11 -4.85 15.64 13.99
C PHE A 11 -3.49 15.35 14.64
N ALA A 12 -2.62 14.59 13.96
CA ALA A 12 -1.29 14.29 14.47
C ALA A 12 -0.48 15.58 14.71
N GLN A 13 -0.54 16.53 13.78
CA GLN A 13 0.11 17.83 13.93
C GLN A 13 -0.48 18.62 15.10
N ALA A 14 -1.79 18.68 15.24
CA ALA A 14 -2.45 19.39 16.36
C ALA A 14 -2.07 18.81 17.74
N VAL A 15 -1.88 17.50 17.84
CA VAL A 15 -1.40 16.86 19.09
C VAL A 15 0.01 17.30 19.42
N ILE A 16 0.90 17.38 18.43
CA ILE A 16 2.28 17.83 18.58
C ILE A 16 2.31 19.31 18.98
N ASP A 17 1.53 20.16 18.31
CA ASP A 17 1.46 21.60 18.57
C ASP A 17 0.92 21.90 19.99
N ALA A 18 0.09 21.03 20.51
CA ALA A 18 -0.39 21.08 21.90
C ALA A 18 0.66 20.64 22.95
N GLY A 19 1.88 20.28 22.53
CA GLY A 19 2.96 19.81 23.40
C GLY A 19 2.77 18.40 23.93
N VAL A 20 1.83 17.62 23.36
CA VAL A 20 1.60 16.22 23.72
C VAL A 20 2.50 15.33 22.85
N LYS A 21 3.14 14.33 23.48
CA LYS A 21 4.01 13.42 22.75
C LYS A 21 3.17 12.54 21.82
N TRP A 22 3.40 12.68 20.50
CA TRP A 22 2.84 11.82 19.47
C TRP A 22 3.61 10.50 19.39
N LEU A 23 2.88 9.37 19.45
CA LEU A 23 3.43 8.02 19.26
C LEU A 23 2.87 7.46 17.96
N GLY A 24 3.65 7.50 16.90
CA GLY A 24 3.25 7.07 15.56
C GLY A 24 4.15 7.68 14.50
N PRO A 25 3.84 7.49 13.21
CA PRO A 25 4.54 8.12 12.11
C PRO A 25 4.43 9.65 12.18
N SER A 26 5.36 10.35 11.55
CA SER A 26 5.29 11.81 11.47
C SER A 26 4.02 12.26 10.71
N PRO A 27 3.47 13.45 11.00
CA PRO A 27 2.34 13.98 10.23
C PRO A 27 2.60 14.00 8.72
N GLU A 28 3.80 14.35 8.30
CA GLU A 28 4.23 14.31 6.90
C GLU A 28 4.20 12.89 6.34
N GLY A 29 4.73 11.91 7.07
CA GLY A 29 4.68 10.49 6.69
C GLY A 29 3.25 9.96 6.54
N ILE A 30 2.33 10.38 7.43
CA ILE A 30 0.90 10.04 7.33
C ILE A 30 0.33 10.62 6.02
N GLY A 31 0.63 11.88 5.70
CA GLY A 31 0.14 12.52 4.48
C GLY A 31 0.66 11.84 3.21
N LEU A 32 1.96 11.55 3.16
CA LEU A 32 2.59 10.88 2.02
C LEU A 32 2.05 9.47 1.77
N MET A 33 1.78 8.72 2.84
CA MET A 33 1.26 7.34 2.75
C MET A 33 -0.26 7.28 2.57
N GLY A 34 -0.95 8.39 2.81
CA GLY A 34 -2.40 8.50 2.61
C GLY A 34 -2.82 8.54 1.14
N ASP A 35 -1.92 8.95 0.25
CA ASP A 35 -2.11 8.91 -1.21
C ASP A 35 -1.29 7.76 -1.82
N LYS A 36 -2.00 6.76 -2.37
CA LYS A 36 -1.38 5.53 -2.89
C LYS A 36 -0.41 5.78 -4.04
N LEU A 37 -0.65 6.79 -4.87
CA LEU A 37 0.23 7.12 -5.99
C LEU A 37 1.53 7.75 -5.49
N SER A 38 1.45 8.66 -4.53
CA SER A 38 2.62 9.26 -3.88
C SER A 38 3.43 8.22 -3.11
N ALA A 39 2.74 7.33 -2.36
CA ALA A 39 3.38 6.23 -1.66
C ALA A 39 4.15 5.32 -2.63
N LYS A 40 3.53 4.94 -3.76
CA LYS A 40 4.14 4.09 -4.77
C LYS A 40 5.39 4.74 -5.38
N ARG A 41 5.32 6.01 -5.79
CA ARG A 41 6.48 6.75 -6.31
C ARG A 41 7.63 6.78 -5.30
N LEU A 42 7.30 7.04 -4.03
CA LEU A 42 8.29 7.05 -2.95
C LEU A 42 8.96 5.70 -2.75
N MET A 43 8.19 4.60 -2.86
CA MET A 43 8.71 3.24 -2.78
C MET A 43 9.61 2.90 -3.98
N ASP A 44 9.20 3.26 -5.19
CA ASP A 44 10.01 3.09 -6.40
C ASP A 44 11.37 3.83 -6.27
N GLU A 45 11.36 5.08 -5.77
CA GLU A 45 12.58 5.85 -5.48
C GLU A 45 13.46 5.21 -4.39
N ALA A 46 12.87 4.50 -3.44
CA ALA A 46 13.57 3.78 -2.39
C ALA A 46 14.10 2.41 -2.87
N GLY A 47 13.80 2.01 -4.12
CA GLY A 47 14.15 0.70 -4.65
C GLY A 47 13.31 -0.45 -4.09
N VAL A 48 12.16 -0.14 -3.49
CA VAL A 48 11.21 -1.13 -2.98
C VAL A 48 10.33 -1.59 -4.13
N PRO A 49 10.19 -2.90 -4.39
CA PRO A 49 9.38 -3.39 -5.49
C PRO A 49 7.92 -2.97 -5.38
N THR A 50 7.35 -2.42 -6.46
CA THR A 50 5.92 -2.09 -6.57
C THR A 50 5.29 -2.80 -7.76
N LEU A 51 3.97 -3.04 -7.70
CA LEU A 51 3.26 -3.61 -8.83
C LEU A 51 3.26 -2.62 -10.00
N PRO A 52 3.41 -3.08 -11.26
CA PRO A 52 3.23 -2.22 -12.42
C PRO A 52 1.86 -1.54 -12.38
N GLY A 53 1.84 -0.22 -12.52
CA GLY A 53 0.60 0.54 -12.51
C GLY A 53 0.75 1.90 -13.18
N ILE A 54 -0.39 2.47 -13.60
CA ILE A 54 -0.47 3.72 -14.35
C ILE A 54 -1.65 4.54 -13.81
N GLU A 55 -1.40 5.80 -13.49
CA GLU A 55 -2.44 6.78 -13.17
C GLU A 55 -3.29 7.08 -14.39
N ILE A 56 -4.60 7.17 -14.22
CA ILE A 56 -5.54 7.54 -15.28
C ILE A 56 -5.81 9.03 -15.18
N THR A 57 -5.22 9.77 -16.11
CA THR A 57 -5.46 11.19 -16.36
C THR A 57 -6.32 11.39 -17.60
N ASP A 58 -6.73 12.61 -17.90
CA ASP A 58 -7.52 12.93 -19.10
C ASP A 58 -6.76 12.60 -20.40
N ASP A 59 -5.43 12.64 -20.37
CA ASP A 59 -4.57 12.35 -21.51
C ASP A 59 -4.16 10.86 -21.62
N THR A 60 -4.60 10.01 -20.69
CA THR A 60 -4.19 8.60 -20.65
C THR A 60 -4.98 7.78 -21.67
N ASP A 61 -4.29 7.13 -22.59
CA ASP A 61 -4.86 6.02 -23.37
C ASP A 61 -5.01 4.80 -22.45
N ILE A 62 -6.22 4.66 -21.90
CA ILE A 62 -6.54 3.66 -20.87
C ILE A 62 -6.38 2.24 -21.41
N VAL A 63 -6.77 2.01 -22.68
CA VAL A 63 -6.68 0.69 -23.33
C VAL A 63 -5.21 0.30 -23.54
N ALA A 64 -4.41 1.21 -24.08
CA ALA A 64 -2.98 0.97 -24.26
C ALA A 64 -2.25 0.78 -22.91
N ALA A 65 -2.65 1.53 -21.88
CA ALA A 65 -2.12 1.40 -20.53
C ALA A 65 -2.41 0.02 -19.94
N ALA A 66 -3.66 -0.45 -20.02
CA ALA A 66 -4.06 -1.77 -19.54
C ALA A 66 -3.36 -2.89 -20.32
N ALA A 67 -3.24 -2.78 -21.63
CA ALA A 67 -2.52 -3.74 -22.46
C ALA A 67 -1.03 -3.82 -22.11
N LYS A 68 -0.40 -2.70 -21.76
CA LYS A 68 1.01 -2.64 -21.31
C LYS A 68 1.21 -3.32 -19.96
N ILE A 69 0.27 -3.14 -19.02
CA ILE A 69 0.31 -3.81 -17.70
C ILE A 69 0.04 -5.31 -17.88
N GLY A 70 -0.85 -5.68 -18.82
CA GLY A 70 -1.30 -7.03 -19.07
C GLY A 70 -2.44 -7.47 -18.16
N TYR A 71 -3.53 -7.97 -18.76
CA TYR A 71 -4.68 -8.48 -18.01
C TYR A 71 -4.35 -9.73 -17.18
N PRO A 72 -5.08 -9.99 -16.09
CA PRO A 72 -6.07 -9.08 -15.51
C PRO A 72 -5.41 -7.85 -14.88
N VAL A 73 -6.14 -6.73 -14.87
CA VAL A 73 -5.75 -5.49 -14.20
C VAL A 73 -6.73 -5.13 -13.10
N LEU A 74 -6.26 -4.38 -12.12
CA LEU A 74 -7.07 -3.86 -11.02
C LEU A 74 -7.25 -2.35 -11.22
N VAL A 75 -8.50 -1.90 -11.27
CA VAL A 75 -8.85 -0.48 -11.19
C VAL A 75 -8.98 -0.13 -9.71
N LYS A 76 -8.25 0.88 -9.23
CA LYS A 76 -8.25 1.33 -7.83
C LYS A 76 -8.47 2.84 -7.74
N ALA A 77 -9.23 3.30 -6.74
CA ALA A 77 -9.21 4.70 -6.33
C ALA A 77 -7.87 5.06 -5.66
N SER A 78 -7.34 6.25 -5.92
CA SER A 78 -6.14 6.76 -5.26
C SER A 78 -6.39 7.02 -3.79
N ALA A 79 -7.50 7.69 -3.48
CA ALA A 79 -7.93 7.95 -2.12
C ALA A 79 -8.70 6.76 -1.52
N GLY A 80 -8.67 6.63 -0.20
CA GLY A 80 -9.43 5.64 0.57
C GLY A 80 -8.71 4.31 0.79
N GLY A 81 -9.39 3.39 1.48
CA GLY A 81 -8.86 2.09 1.89
C GLY A 81 -9.93 1.03 2.06
N GLY A 82 -9.55 -0.16 2.57
CA GLY A 82 -10.49 -1.24 2.86
C GLY A 82 -11.12 -1.88 1.62
N GLY A 83 -10.48 -1.78 0.46
CA GLY A 83 -10.94 -2.42 -0.78
C GLY A 83 -12.12 -1.74 -1.48
N ARG A 84 -12.53 -0.56 -1.03
CA ARG A 84 -13.59 0.21 -1.70
C ARG A 84 -13.08 0.82 -3.01
N GLY A 85 -13.93 0.82 -4.03
CA GLY A 85 -13.57 1.35 -5.36
C GLY A 85 -12.58 0.48 -6.13
N MET A 86 -12.35 -0.77 -5.72
CA MET A 86 -11.50 -1.72 -6.45
C MET A 86 -12.35 -2.60 -7.38
N ARG A 87 -11.89 -2.79 -8.62
CA ARG A 87 -12.50 -3.67 -9.62
C ARG A 87 -11.44 -4.43 -10.38
N VAL A 88 -11.54 -5.75 -10.36
CA VAL A 88 -10.72 -6.61 -11.24
C VAL A 88 -11.34 -6.61 -12.62
N VAL A 89 -10.51 -6.44 -13.63
CA VAL A 89 -10.88 -6.40 -15.05
C VAL A 89 -10.10 -7.47 -15.78
N GLU A 90 -10.81 -8.46 -16.28
CA GLU A 90 -10.22 -9.64 -16.91
C GLU A 90 -9.84 -9.39 -18.39
N ASN A 91 -10.51 -8.46 -19.04
CA ASN A 91 -10.36 -8.19 -20.48
C ASN A 91 -10.69 -6.74 -20.83
N GLU A 92 -10.40 -6.36 -22.06
CA GLU A 92 -10.58 -4.99 -22.58
C GLU A 92 -12.05 -4.54 -22.59
N ASP A 93 -12.98 -5.46 -22.89
CA ASP A 93 -14.41 -5.11 -23.05
C ASP A 93 -15.02 -4.55 -21.76
N GLU A 94 -14.50 -4.98 -20.60
CA GLU A 94 -14.98 -4.56 -19.29
C GLU A 94 -14.29 -3.28 -18.78
N LEU A 95 -13.14 -2.89 -19.38
CA LEU A 95 -12.23 -1.90 -18.84
C LEU A 95 -12.88 -0.53 -18.62
N MET A 96 -13.49 0.03 -19.67
CA MET A 96 -14.05 1.38 -19.59
C MET A 96 -15.19 1.50 -18.59
N ALA A 97 -16.08 0.49 -18.55
CA ALA A 97 -17.18 0.45 -17.58
C ALA A 97 -16.66 0.35 -16.14
N ALA A 98 -15.59 -0.41 -15.92
CA ALA A 98 -14.94 -0.53 -14.62
C ALA A 98 -14.30 0.78 -14.16
N VAL A 99 -13.58 1.46 -15.04
CA VAL A 99 -12.94 2.76 -14.77
C VAL A 99 -13.97 3.82 -14.42
N GLU A 100 -15.01 4.01 -15.26
CA GLU A 100 -16.08 4.97 -14.99
C GLU A 100 -16.81 4.67 -13.68
N GLY A 101 -17.08 3.38 -13.41
CA GLY A 101 -17.70 2.96 -12.17
C GLY A 101 -16.84 3.25 -10.95
N ALA A 102 -15.50 3.04 -11.05
CA ALA A 102 -14.56 3.36 -9.98
C ALA A 102 -14.46 4.87 -9.72
N LYS A 103 -14.37 5.69 -10.79
CA LYS A 103 -14.37 7.17 -10.69
C LYS A 103 -15.62 7.68 -9.97
N ARG A 104 -16.80 7.23 -10.36
CA ARG A 104 -18.07 7.65 -9.71
C ARG A 104 -18.11 7.29 -8.23
N GLU A 105 -17.69 6.06 -7.89
CA GLU A 105 -17.65 5.60 -6.50
C GLU A 105 -16.64 6.38 -5.66
N ALA A 106 -15.45 6.62 -6.20
CA ALA A 106 -14.39 7.38 -5.56
C ALA A 106 -14.80 8.84 -5.32
N GLY A 107 -15.34 9.51 -6.32
CA GLY A 107 -15.86 10.89 -6.20
C GLY A 107 -16.96 11.01 -5.16
N THR A 108 -17.88 10.04 -5.10
CA THR A 108 -18.96 10.06 -4.11
C THR A 108 -18.49 9.75 -2.69
N SER A 109 -17.54 8.80 -2.55
CA SER A 109 -17.12 8.30 -1.24
C SER A 109 -16.00 9.12 -0.61
N PHE A 110 -15.11 9.69 -1.43
CA PHE A 110 -13.88 10.32 -0.97
C PHE A 110 -13.74 11.78 -1.43
N GLY A 111 -14.62 12.26 -2.33
CA GLY A 111 -14.52 13.61 -2.91
C GLY A 111 -13.39 13.78 -3.94
N ASP A 112 -12.74 12.67 -4.34
CA ASP A 112 -11.66 12.61 -5.29
C ASP A 112 -11.92 11.41 -6.21
N ASP A 113 -12.03 11.66 -7.51
CA ASP A 113 -12.32 10.66 -8.52
C ASP A 113 -11.07 10.10 -9.22
N THR A 114 -9.89 10.43 -8.69
CA THR A 114 -8.61 9.92 -9.20
C THR A 114 -8.55 8.40 -9.05
N VAL A 115 -8.32 7.72 -10.17
CA VAL A 115 -8.17 6.26 -10.23
C VAL A 115 -6.90 5.88 -11.00
N PHE A 116 -6.42 4.68 -10.76
CA PHE A 116 -5.27 4.13 -11.46
C PHE A 116 -5.46 2.65 -11.79
N LEU A 117 -4.74 2.19 -12.81
CA LEU A 117 -4.63 0.78 -13.15
C LEU A 117 -3.40 0.19 -12.46
N GLU A 118 -3.54 -1.03 -11.99
CA GLU A 118 -2.44 -1.81 -11.41
C GLU A 118 -2.52 -3.27 -11.86
N LYS A 119 -1.38 -3.94 -11.93
CA LYS A 119 -1.37 -5.38 -12.20
C LYS A 119 -2.12 -6.13 -11.11
N TRP A 120 -3.08 -6.97 -11.51
CA TRP A 120 -3.74 -7.88 -10.58
C TRP A 120 -2.94 -9.16 -10.41
N LEU A 121 -2.70 -9.55 -9.17
CA LEU A 121 -2.14 -10.85 -8.82
C LEU A 121 -3.29 -11.77 -8.40
N ALA A 122 -3.62 -12.74 -9.24
CA ALA A 122 -4.73 -13.67 -8.97
C ALA A 122 -4.46 -14.54 -7.75
N THR A 123 -3.20 -14.90 -7.54
CA THR A 123 -2.72 -15.63 -6.36
C THR A 123 -1.62 -14.80 -5.70
N SER A 124 -1.83 -14.44 -4.46
CA SER A 124 -0.81 -13.76 -3.65
C SER A 124 -1.04 -14.03 -2.18
N ARG A 125 0.04 -13.96 -1.41
CA ARG A 125 0.00 -13.94 0.05
C ARG A 125 0.18 -12.53 0.55
N HIS A 126 -0.50 -12.19 1.61
CA HIS A 126 -0.36 -10.90 2.28
C HIS A 126 0.64 -11.07 3.42
N ILE A 127 1.81 -10.49 3.26
CA ILE A 127 2.91 -10.55 4.23
C ILE A 127 3.19 -9.14 4.72
N GLU A 128 3.26 -8.97 6.03
CA GLU A 128 3.66 -7.70 6.61
C GLU A 128 4.95 -7.84 7.42
N ILE A 129 5.84 -6.86 7.28
CA ILE A 129 7.08 -6.77 8.05
C ILE A 129 6.88 -5.79 9.19
N GLN A 130 7.07 -6.26 10.43
CA GLN A 130 7.09 -5.38 11.59
C GLN A 130 8.37 -4.56 11.61
N ILE A 131 8.26 -3.25 11.65
CA ILE A 131 9.41 -2.34 11.79
C ILE A 131 9.36 -1.61 13.14
N LEU A 132 10.52 -1.22 13.61
CA LEU A 132 10.69 -0.37 14.79
C LEU A 132 11.80 0.63 14.53
N GLY A 133 11.47 1.92 14.65
CA GLY A 133 12.40 3.04 14.50
C GLY A 133 12.47 3.88 15.76
N ASP A 134 13.65 4.41 16.06
CA ASP A 134 13.85 5.39 17.14
C ASP A 134 14.02 6.83 16.57
N SER A 135 14.08 7.80 17.47
CA SER A 135 14.31 9.20 17.12
C SER A 135 15.76 9.52 16.72
N HIS A 136 16.65 8.54 16.75
CA HIS A 136 18.08 8.68 16.42
C HIS A 136 18.41 8.15 15.03
N GLY A 137 17.40 7.67 14.29
CA GLY A 137 17.56 7.10 12.95
C GLY A 137 17.90 5.61 12.92
N ASN A 138 17.89 4.93 14.07
CA ASN A 138 18.02 3.48 14.07
C ASN A 138 16.71 2.84 13.64
N LEU A 139 16.79 1.89 12.72
CA LEU A 139 15.67 1.14 12.19
C LEU A 139 16.00 -0.34 12.20
N VAL A 140 15.09 -1.16 12.71
CA VAL A 140 15.16 -2.61 12.68
C VAL A 140 13.83 -3.19 12.21
N HIS A 141 13.85 -4.41 11.67
CA HIS A 141 12.65 -5.19 11.47
C HIS A 141 12.60 -6.37 12.46
N CYS A 142 11.39 -6.74 12.85
CA CYS A 142 11.10 -7.84 13.76
C CYS A 142 10.43 -9.01 13.04
N TYR A 143 10.90 -9.28 11.83
CA TYR A 143 10.41 -10.33 10.94
C TYR A 143 8.97 -10.08 10.44
N GLU A 144 8.41 -11.13 9.83
CA GLU A 144 7.12 -11.05 9.14
C GLU A 144 5.97 -11.67 9.95
N ARG A 145 4.76 -11.26 9.54
CA ARG A 145 3.51 -11.96 9.79
C ARG A 145 2.82 -12.24 8.47
N GLU A 146 2.19 -13.39 8.34
CA GLU A 146 1.32 -13.70 7.24
C GLU A 146 -0.13 -13.38 7.61
N CYS A 147 -0.80 -12.58 6.77
CA CYS A 147 -2.15 -12.09 7.00
C CYS A 147 -3.07 -12.45 5.80
N SER A 148 -2.79 -13.54 5.11
CA SER A 148 -3.51 -13.93 3.88
C SER A 148 -4.95 -14.37 4.15
N ILE A 149 -5.25 -14.89 5.36
CA ILE A 149 -6.60 -15.34 5.70
C ILE A 149 -7.43 -14.12 6.12
N GLN A 150 -8.20 -13.62 5.16
CA GLN A 150 -8.99 -12.40 5.31
C GLN A 150 -10.46 -12.64 4.98
N ARG A 151 -11.34 -11.86 5.59
CA ARG A 151 -12.75 -11.77 5.23
C ARG A 151 -13.08 -10.33 4.85
N ARG A 152 -13.44 -10.09 3.59
CA ARG A 152 -13.74 -8.74 3.09
C ARG A 152 -12.64 -7.73 3.41
N HIS A 153 -11.37 -8.11 3.15
CA HIS A 153 -10.16 -7.35 3.41
C HIS A 153 -9.88 -7.08 4.90
N GLN A 154 -10.51 -7.82 5.81
CA GLN A 154 -10.18 -7.82 7.24
C GLN A 154 -9.33 -9.04 7.57
N LYS A 155 -8.19 -8.83 8.18
CA LYS A 155 -7.29 -9.86 8.68
C LYS A 155 -8.00 -10.63 9.80
N ILE A 156 -8.16 -11.94 9.64
CA ILE A 156 -8.89 -12.81 10.59
C ILE A 156 -7.93 -13.73 11.31
N ILE A 157 -6.98 -14.31 10.59
CA ILE A 157 -5.94 -15.17 11.15
C ILE A 157 -4.61 -14.63 10.68
N GLU A 158 -3.72 -14.45 11.63
CA GLU A 158 -2.35 -14.06 11.40
C GLU A 158 -1.42 -15.12 11.98
N GLU A 159 -0.36 -15.44 11.28
CA GLU A 159 0.64 -16.38 11.76
C GLU A 159 2.06 -15.84 11.59
N ALA A 160 2.93 -16.16 12.51
CA ALA A 160 4.35 -15.83 12.48
C ALA A 160 5.18 -17.01 13.04
N PRO A 161 6.25 -17.40 12.33
CA PRO A 161 6.65 -16.93 10.99
C PRO A 161 5.72 -17.42 9.88
N SER A 162 5.78 -16.78 8.69
CA SER A 162 5.05 -17.25 7.51
C SER A 162 5.63 -18.58 7.00
N PRO A 163 4.78 -19.58 6.70
CA PRO A 163 5.24 -20.83 6.11
C PRO A 163 5.73 -20.70 4.67
N ALA A 164 5.47 -19.54 4.03
CA ALA A 164 5.88 -19.24 2.65
C ALA A 164 7.17 -18.43 2.56
N VAL A 165 7.76 -18.03 3.68
CA VAL A 165 8.93 -17.13 3.74
C VAL A 165 10.11 -17.89 4.36
N ASP A 166 11.11 -18.19 3.53
CA ASP A 166 12.38 -18.71 4.01
C ASP A 166 13.33 -17.57 4.48
N ASP A 167 14.50 -17.91 4.98
CA ASP A 167 15.43 -16.94 5.54
C ASP A 167 15.97 -15.94 4.49
N ALA A 168 16.13 -16.37 3.23
CA ALA A 168 16.61 -15.51 2.15
C ALA A 168 15.55 -14.51 1.72
N LEU A 169 14.31 -14.95 1.57
CA LEU A 169 13.17 -14.09 1.25
C LEU A 169 12.88 -13.12 2.42
N ARG A 170 12.94 -13.60 3.66
CA ARG A 170 12.79 -12.78 4.88
C ARG A 170 13.79 -11.64 4.91
N SER A 171 15.05 -11.92 4.61
CA SER A 171 16.08 -10.88 4.53
C SER A 171 15.75 -9.84 3.47
N ARG A 172 15.40 -10.26 2.25
CA ARG A 172 15.04 -9.34 1.14
C ARG A 172 13.84 -8.46 1.48
N MET A 173 12.79 -9.05 2.05
CA MET A 173 11.58 -8.32 2.45
C MET A 173 11.86 -7.37 3.63
N GLY A 174 12.66 -7.81 4.60
CA GLY A 174 13.11 -6.99 5.71
C GLY A 174 13.92 -5.78 5.26
N ASP A 175 14.87 -5.98 4.35
CA ASP A 175 15.69 -4.90 3.78
C ASP A 175 14.82 -3.89 3.00
N ALA A 176 13.84 -4.37 2.23
CA ALA A 176 12.89 -3.51 1.53
C ALA A 176 12.03 -2.69 2.51
N ALA A 177 11.54 -3.31 3.60
CA ALA A 177 10.78 -2.61 4.62
C ALA A 177 11.61 -1.53 5.35
N ILE A 178 12.88 -1.82 5.63
CA ILE A 178 13.82 -0.84 6.22
C ILE A 178 14.11 0.29 5.22
N ALA A 179 14.26 0.00 3.93
CA ALA A 179 14.46 1.03 2.91
C ALA A 179 13.25 1.97 2.82
N ALA A 180 12.03 1.42 2.81
CA ALA A 180 10.79 2.18 2.86
C ALA A 180 10.71 3.08 4.10
N ALA A 181 10.94 2.51 5.29
CA ALA A 181 10.90 3.22 6.56
C ALA A 181 11.96 4.34 6.63
N ARG A 182 13.18 4.08 6.12
CA ARG A 182 14.25 5.07 6.08
C ARG A 182 13.91 6.25 5.15
N LYS A 183 13.33 5.96 3.99
CA LYS A 183 12.90 6.98 3.02
C LYS A 183 11.84 7.91 3.62
N LEU A 184 10.97 7.38 4.50
CA LEU A 184 9.94 8.13 5.23
C LEU A 184 10.46 8.86 6.48
N GLY A 185 11.71 8.64 6.90
CA GLY A 185 12.18 9.09 8.21
C GLY A 185 11.36 8.52 9.37
N TYR A 186 10.95 7.26 9.24
CA TYR A 186 10.00 6.63 10.16
C TYR A 186 10.60 6.43 11.55
N ALA A 187 9.92 6.93 12.56
CA ALA A 187 10.26 6.73 13.98
C ALA A 187 9.00 6.28 14.72
N SER A 188 8.95 5.08 15.14
CA SER A 188 7.92 4.39 15.94
C SER A 188 7.83 2.92 15.55
N ALA A 189 6.83 2.20 16.10
CA ALA A 189 6.46 0.88 15.61
C ALA A 189 5.48 0.99 14.45
N GLY A 190 5.63 0.14 13.45
CA GLY A 190 4.75 0.10 12.30
C GLY A 190 4.91 -1.19 11.51
N THR A 191 4.13 -1.35 10.47
CA THR A 191 4.22 -2.46 9.52
C THR A 191 4.39 -1.93 8.11
N VAL A 192 5.10 -2.70 7.29
CA VAL A 192 5.17 -2.52 5.84
C VAL A 192 4.56 -3.75 5.21
N GLU A 193 3.49 -3.55 4.44
CA GLU A 193 2.71 -4.63 3.85
C GLU A 193 3.18 -4.93 2.43
N PHE A 194 3.23 -6.23 2.10
CA PHE A 194 3.63 -6.73 0.80
C PHE A 194 2.65 -7.78 0.29
N LEU A 195 2.47 -7.84 -1.02
CA LEU A 195 1.91 -8.99 -1.71
C LEU A 195 3.06 -9.87 -2.17
N LEU A 196 3.11 -11.11 -1.70
CA LEU A 196 4.03 -12.14 -2.15
C LEU A 196 3.33 -12.96 -3.23
N GLY A 197 3.79 -12.84 -4.45
CA GLY A 197 3.34 -13.61 -5.60
C GLY A 197 4.16 -14.87 -5.83
N ASP A 198 3.99 -15.45 -7.01
CA ASP A 198 4.75 -16.63 -7.44
C ASP A 198 6.25 -16.30 -7.61
N ASN A 199 7.09 -17.33 -7.51
CA ASN A 199 8.55 -17.24 -7.68
C ASN A 199 9.23 -16.25 -6.72
N GLU A 200 8.70 -16.11 -5.50
CA GLU A 200 9.24 -15.22 -4.46
C GLU A 200 9.33 -13.74 -4.85
N ASN A 201 8.56 -13.33 -5.84
CA ASN A 201 8.39 -11.92 -6.14
C ASN A 201 7.44 -11.29 -5.13
N PHE A 202 7.85 -10.20 -4.52
CA PHE A 202 7.02 -9.45 -3.59
C PHE A 202 6.93 -7.99 -3.99
N TYR A 203 5.81 -7.36 -3.64
CA TYR A 203 5.49 -6.00 -4.04
C TYR A 203 4.87 -5.25 -2.88
N PHE A 204 5.26 -4.01 -2.68
CA PHE A 204 4.65 -3.11 -1.70
C PHE A 204 3.15 -2.91 -2.00
N LEU A 205 2.32 -2.90 -0.95
CA LEU A 205 0.86 -2.81 -1.02
C LEU A 205 0.36 -1.42 -0.60
#